data_8f150036e86b893befa4015688c4492c
#
_entry.id   8f150036e86b893befa4015688c4492c
#
_cell.length_a   1.000
_cell.length_b   1.000
_cell.length_c   1.000
_cell.angle_alpha   90.00
_cell.angle_beta   90.00
_cell.angle_gamma   90.00
#
_symmetry.space_group_name_H-M   'P 1'
#
loop_
_entity.id
_entity.type
_entity.pdbx_description
1 polymer ?
#
loop_
_entity_poly.entity_id
_entity_poly.type
_entity_poly.pdbx_seq_one_letter_code
_entity_poly.pdbx_strand_id
1 'polypeptide(L)'
;LDLVALDGLDRDGLEKFLTRFSATMLQVLTAPYPLVAAVNGHAVAGGCVLALACDYRVGTEGEFKIGMTELSHGLPLPAVASEIPRGTLTPQTYRTVVMSGVLMKPEIAKQVGIFDMVNKDSDNCIDQACILAQKHGKSPEAFAAVKAAVVAPIVNAIKILREPLDHRFLDIWFSEIATKLRSETIQGLKNK
;
A
#
# COMPACT_ATOMS: atom_id res chain seq x y z
N LEU A 1 1.78 -4.94 7.93
CA LEU A 1 2.76 -4.46 8.91
C LEU A 1 2.29 -4.83 10.31
N ASP A 2 3.22 -5.20 11.17
CA ASP A 2 2.93 -5.48 12.59
C ASP A 2 2.98 -4.16 13.38
N LEU A 3 1.79 -3.65 13.73
CA LEU A 3 1.66 -2.39 14.45
C LEU A 3 2.24 -2.48 15.87
N VAL A 4 2.14 -3.65 16.49
CA VAL A 4 2.68 -3.87 17.86
C VAL A 4 4.20 -3.79 17.84
N ALA A 5 4.82 -4.44 16.87
CA ALA A 5 6.27 -4.39 16.70
C ALA A 5 6.77 -2.97 16.38
N LEU A 6 6.02 -2.22 15.56
CA LEU A 6 6.38 -0.83 15.22
C LEU A 6 6.21 0.13 16.41
N ASP A 7 5.18 -0.06 17.23
CA ASP A 7 4.93 0.79 18.41
C ASP A 7 6.03 0.63 19.48
N GLY A 8 6.72 -0.49 19.49
CA GLY A 8 7.87 -0.74 20.37
C GLY A 8 9.20 -0.12 19.90
N LEU A 9 9.25 0.50 18.72
CA LEU A 9 10.48 1.10 18.21
C LEU A 9 10.69 2.51 18.78
N ASP A 10 11.94 2.83 19.06
CA ASP A 10 12.38 4.21 19.25
C ASP A 10 12.41 4.98 17.90
N ARG A 11 12.75 6.25 17.94
CA ARG A 11 12.79 7.11 16.76
C ARG A 11 13.77 6.59 15.69
N ASP A 12 14.96 6.18 16.11
CA ASP A 12 15.99 5.66 15.19
C ASP A 12 15.56 4.33 14.57
N GLY A 13 14.95 3.46 15.34
CA GLY A 13 14.38 2.19 14.87
C GLY A 13 13.27 2.40 13.85
N LEU A 14 12.37 3.34 14.11
CA LEU A 14 11.28 3.68 13.20
C LEU A 14 11.79 4.35 11.91
N GLU A 15 12.80 5.22 11.98
CA GLU A 15 13.43 5.83 10.81
C GLU A 15 14.11 4.78 9.92
N LYS A 16 14.84 3.85 10.52
CA LYS A 16 15.43 2.70 9.80
C LYS A 16 14.34 1.82 9.15
N PHE A 17 13.24 1.60 9.85
CA PHE A 17 12.09 0.90 9.29
C PHE A 17 11.51 1.64 8.07
N LEU A 18 11.21 2.94 8.17
CA LEU A 18 10.68 3.76 7.07
C LEU A 18 11.62 3.74 5.86
N THR A 19 12.93 3.82 6.11
CA THR A 19 13.93 3.75 5.04
C THR A 19 13.86 2.43 4.28
N ARG A 20 13.77 1.30 5.00
CA ARG A 20 13.65 -0.04 4.39
C ARG A 20 12.30 -0.24 3.71
N PHE A 21 11.23 0.22 4.34
CA PHE A 21 9.88 0.19 3.78
C PHE A 21 9.83 0.94 2.45
N SER A 22 10.35 2.18 2.41
CA SER A 22 10.40 3.00 1.20
C SER A 22 11.23 2.33 0.10
N ALA A 23 12.39 1.76 0.45
CA ALA A 23 13.23 1.05 -0.51
C ALA A 23 12.51 -0.17 -1.11
N THR A 24 11.82 -0.95 -0.27
CA THR A 24 11.03 -2.12 -0.71
C THR A 24 9.90 -1.71 -1.64
N MET A 25 9.13 -0.67 -1.29
CA MET A 25 8.04 -0.18 -2.14
C MET A 25 8.56 0.30 -3.49
N LEU A 26 9.69 1.00 -3.52
CA LEU A 26 10.32 1.44 -4.76
C LEU A 26 10.82 0.26 -5.61
N GLN A 27 11.41 -0.78 -5.00
CA GLN A 27 11.83 -1.98 -5.72
C GLN A 27 10.64 -2.68 -6.39
N VAL A 28 9.51 -2.81 -5.70
CA VAL A 28 8.28 -3.39 -6.27
C VAL A 28 7.76 -2.51 -7.41
N LEU A 29 7.64 -1.20 -7.19
CA LEU A 29 7.12 -0.26 -8.16
C LEU A 29 7.95 -0.23 -9.45
N THR A 30 9.29 -0.31 -9.34
CA THR A 30 10.21 -0.16 -10.47
C THR A 30 10.74 -1.48 -11.04
N ALA A 31 10.25 -2.63 -10.55
CA ALA A 31 10.67 -3.94 -11.07
C ALA A 31 10.48 -4.01 -12.60
N PRO A 32 11.49 -4.44 -13.38
CA PRO A 32 11.44 -4.38 -14.85
C PRO A 32 10.61 -5.51 -15.49
N TYR A 33 9.70 -6.09 -14.74
CA TYR A 33 8.81 -7.18 -15.16
C TYR A 33 7.44 -6.99 -14.53
N PRO A 34 6.38 -7.63 -15.07
CA PRO A 34 5.03 -7.53 -14.50
C PRO A 34 4.99 -8.08 -13.09
N LEU A 35 4.51 -7.27 -12.16
CA LEU A 35 4.17 -7.70 -10.82
C LEU A 35 2.65 -7.65 -10.63
N VAL A 36 2.07 -8.77 -10.23
CA VAL A 36 0.65 -8.87 -9.95
C VAL A 36 0.43 -9.25 -8.49
N ALA A 37 -0.26 -8.41 -7.75
CA ALA A 37 -0.63 -8.72 -6.37
C ALA A 37 -1.82 -9.69 -6.37
N ALA A 38 -1.63 -10.89 -5.82
CA ALA A 38 -2.72 -11.80 -5.46
C ALA A 38 -3.11 -11.51 -4.00
N VAL A 39 -4.19 -10.74 -3.82
CA VAL A 39 -4.65 -10.29 -2.50
C VAL A 39 -5.72 -11.24 -2.01
N ASN A 40 -5.29 -12.31 -1.36
CA ASN A 40 -6.15 -13.38 -0.84
C ASN A 40 -6.47 -13.22 0.66
N GLY A 41 -6.38 -12.01 1.18
CA GLY A 41 -6.63 -11.68 2.58
C GLY A 41 -6.77 -10.17 2.79
N HIS A 42 -6.53 -9.72 4.02
CA HIS A 42 -6.52 -8.31 4.35
C HIS A 42 -5.33 -7.58 3.68
N ALA A 43 -5.60 -6.41 3.08
CA ALA A 43 -4.58 -5.48 2.60
C ALA A 43 -4.83 -4.09 3.20
N VAL A 44 -4.30 -3.87 4.40
CA VAL A 44 -4.54 -2.65 5.20
C VAL A 44 -3.24 -1.87 5.36
N ALA A 45 -3.32 -0.55 5.32
CA ALA A 45 -2.19 0.37 5.49
C ALA A 45 -1.03 0.02 4.54
N GLY A 46 0.16 -0.26 5.05
CA GLY A 46 1.30 -0.66 4.23
C GLY A 46 1.06 -1.89 3.33
N GLY A 47 0.13 -2.79 3.69
CA GLY A 47 -0.29 -3.89 2.82
C GLY A 47 -1.08 -3.40 1.59
N CYS A 48 -1.91 -2.37 1.76
CA CYS A 48 -2.59 -1.71 0.66
C CYS A 48 -1.60 -0.97 -0.25
N VAL A 49 -0.62 -0.27 0.34
CA VAL A 49 0.46 0.41 -0.41
C VAL A 49 1.27 -0.59 -1.23
N LEU A 50 1.61 -1.75 -0.66
CA LEU A 50 2.33 -2.82 -1.37
C LEU A 50 1.52 -3.35 -2.57
N ALA A 51 0.22 -3.60 -2.38
CA ALA A 51 -0.64 -4.02 -3.47
C ALA A 51 -0.72 -2.95 -4.57
N LEU A 52 -0.81 -1.66 -4.21
CA LEU A 52 -0.85 -0.54 -5.14
C LEU A 52 0.49 -0.27 -5.84
N ALA A 53 1.60 -0.73 -5.28
CA ALA A 53 2.91 -0.68 -5.92
C ALA A 53 3.08 -1.73 -7.04
N CYS A 54 2.23 -2.75 -7.09
CA CYS A 54 2.19 -3.74 -8.17
C CYS A 54 1.46 -3.17 -9.40
N ASP A 55 1.75 -3.73 -10.59
CA ASP A 55 1.14 -3.31 -11.84
C ASP A 55 -0.36 -3.64 -11.91
N TYR A 56 -0.72 -4.83 -11.40
CA TYR A 56 -2.10 -5.32 -11.34
C TYR A 56 -2.39 -5.91 -9.97
N ARG A 57 -3.66 -5.96 -9.61
CA ARG A 57 -4.16 -6.44 -8.31
C ARG A 57 -5.39 -7.32 -8.51
N VAL A 58 -5.26 -8.57 -8.09
CA VAL A 58 -6.35 -9.55 -8.09
C VAL A 58 -6.75 -9.80 -6.64
N GLY A 59 -8.00 -9.53 -6.32
CA GLY A 59 -8.57 -9.76 -4.98
C GLY A 59 -9.33 -11.08 -4.90
N THR A 60 -9.66 -11.48 -3.68
CA THR A 60 -10.52 -12.63 -3.36
C THR A 60 -11.77 -12.13 -2.64
N GLU A 61 -12.94 -12.67 -2.97
CA GLU A 61 -14.20 -12.44 -2.24
C GLU A 61 -14.07 -12.85 -0.77
N GLY A 62 -14.79 -12.18 0.11
CA GLY A 62 -14.85 -12.52 1.53
C GLY A 62 -14.84 -11.30 2.45
N GLU A 63 -14.78 -11.58 3.75
CA GLU A 63 -14.79 -10.54 4.80
C GLU A 63 -13.42 -9.89 4.99
N PHE A 64 -12.65 -9.77 3.91
CA PHE A 64 -11.35 -9.09 3.91
C PHE A 64 -11.50 -7.58 3.93
N LYS A 65 -10.48 -6.90 4.44
CA LYS A 65 -10.47 -5.46 4.62
C LYS A 65 -9.33 -4.86 3.78
N ILE A 66 -9.68 -3.89 2.94
CA ILE A 66 -8.78 -3.25 1.99
C ILE A 66 -8.85 -1.74 2.23
N GLY A 67 -7.71 -1.07 2.37
CA GLY A 67 -7.65 0.37 2.51
C GLY A 67 -6.49 0.88 3.34
N MET A 68 -6.47 2.19 3.55
CA MET A 68 -5.43 2.90 4.28
C MET A 68 -6.01 3.50 5.56
N THR A 69 -5.42 3.19 6.70
CA THR A 69 -5.96 3.55 8.03
C THR A 69 -5.09 4.53 8.79
N GLU A 70 -4.05 5.08 8.17
CA GLU A 70 -3.08 5.94 8.83
C GLU A 70 -3.75 7.13 9.52
N LEU A 71 -4.69 7.80 8.85
CA LEU A 71 -5.43 8.92 9.43
C LEU A 71 -6.28 8.52 10.65
N SER A 72 -6.85 7.31 10.66
CA SER A 72 -7.59 6.79 11.82
C SER A 72 -6.71 6.58 13.04
N HIS A 73 -5.41 6.45 12.85
CA HIS A 73 -4.41 6.35 13.93
C HIS A 73 -3.72 7.70 14.24
N GLY A 74 -4.25 8.79 13.69
CA GLY A 74 -3.65 10.12 13.85
C GLY A 74 -2.32 10.29 13.13
N LEU A 75 -2.04 9.48 12.11
CA LEU A 75 -0.77 9.48 11.40
C LEU A 75 -0.91 10.11 10.01
N PRO A 76 0.08 10.90 9.58
CA PRO A 76 0.20 11.32 8.20
C PRO A 76 0.74 10.16 7.35
N LEU A 77 0.92 10.40 6.06
CA LEU A 77 1.49 9.41 5.15
C LEU A 77 2.98 9.69 4.91
N PRO A 78 3.86 8.69 5.00
CA PRO A 78 5.20 8.80 4.45
C PRO A 78 5.14 8.87 2.92
N ALA A 79 6.21 9.35 2.27
CA ALA A 79 6.20 9.69 0.85
C ALA A 79 5.72 8.54 -0.06
N VAL A 80 6.18 7.31 0.17
CA VAL A 80 5.75 6.15 -0.63
C VAL A 80 4.27 5.84 -0.45
N ALA A 81 3.73 5.99 0.76
CA ALA A 81 2.32 5.75 1.05
C ALA A 81 1.42 6.90 0.54
N SER A 82 1.96 8.09 0.29
CA SER A 82 1.27 9.19 -0.37
C SER A 82 1.30 9.03 -1.89
N GLU A 83 2.48 8.86 -2.49
CA GLU A 83 2.66 9.05 -3.92
C GLU A 83 2.37 7.80 -4.75
N ILE A 84 2.56 6.59 -4.22
CA ILE A 84 2.16 5.36 -4.93
C ILE A 84 0.64 5.32 -5.15
N PRO A 85 -0.22 5.47 -4.11
CA PRO A 85 -1.67 5.53 -4.33
C PRO A 85 -2.09 6.70 -5.22
N ARG A 86 -1.42 7.86 -5.11
CA ARG A 86 -1.71 9.05 -5.92
C ARG A 86 -1.50 8.79 -7.41
N GLY A 87 -0.44 8.07 -7.77
CA GLY A 87 -0.13 7.73 -9.15
C GLY A 87 -0.87 6.52 -9.71
N THR A 88 -1.47 5.70 -8.82
CA THR A 88 -2.13 4.44 -9.22
C THR A 88 -3.65 4.57 -9.26
N LEU A 89 -4.25 5.36 -8.36
CA LEU A 89 -5.70 5.51 -8.23
C LEU A 89 -6.20 6.77 -8.95
N THR A 90 -7.49 6.78 -9.28
CA THR A 90 -8.12 8.02 -9.73
C THR A 90 -8.07 9.08 -8.61
N PRO A 91 -8.05 10.38 -8.93
CA PRO A 91 -8.03 11.43 -7.91
C PRO A 91 -9.17 11.32 -6.89
N GLN A 92 -10.34 10.87 -7.32
CA GLN A 92 -11.50 10.66 -6.45
C GLN A 92 -11.25 9.48 -5.50
N THR A 93 -10.81 8.34 -6.02
CA THR A 93 -10.53 7.14 -5.22
C THR A 93 -9.39 7.41 -4.24
N TYR A 94 -8.31 8.06 -4.70
CA TYR A 94 -7.20 8.47 -3.84
C TYR A 94 -7.70 9.28 -2.63
N ARG A 95 -8.48 10.34 -2.86
CA ARG A 95 -9.04 11.15 -1.77
C ARG A 95 -9.90 10.31 -0.82
N THR A 96 -10.77 9.47 -1.35
CA THR A 96 -11.64 8.62 -0.53
C THR A 96 -10.82 7.68 0.34
N VAL A 97 -9.86 6.96 -0.23
CA VAL A 97 -9.05 5.98 0.49
C VAL A 97 -8.17 6.64 1.57
N VAL A 98 -7.52 7.75 1.21
CA VAL A 98 -6.53 8.40 2.08
C VAL A 98 -7.18 9.29 3.14
N MET A 99 -8.21 10.07 2.77
CA MET A 99 -8.80 11.06 3.68
C MET A 99 -9.89 10.49 4.58
N SER A 100 -10.50 9.35 4.22
CA SER A 100 -11.54 8.76 5.06
C SER A 100 -11.04 7.72 6.05
N GLY A 101 -9.90 7.08 5.78
CA GLY A 101 -9.43 5.94 6.57
C GLY A 101 -10.36 4.72 6.50
N VAL A 102 -11.29 4.69 5.53
CA VAL A 102 -12.30 3.63 5.41
C VAL A 102 -11.66 2.34 4.91
N LEU A 103 -11.99 1.26 5.60
CA LEU A 103 -11.73 -0.10 5.13
C LEU A 103 -12.94 -0.62 4.37
N MET A 104 -12.70 -1.14 3.19
CA MET A 104 -13.75 -1.64 2.29
C MET A 104 -13.59 -3.13 2.01
N LYS A 105 -14.68 -3.78 1.61
CA LYS A 105 -14.66 -5.16 1.13
C LYS A 105 -14.05 -5.25 -0.27
N PRO A 106 -13.57 -6.44 -0.69
CA PRO A 106 -12.93 -6.63 -2.00
C PRO A 106 -13.77 -6.16 -3.18
N GLU A 107 -15.10 -6.38 -3.13
CA GLU A 107 -16.03 -5.99 -4.20
C GLU A 107 -16.09 -4.47 -4.36
N ILE A 108 -16.10 -3.73 -3.25
CA ILE A 108 -16.05 -2.28 -3.26
C ILE A 108 -14.68 -1.78 -3.74
N ALA A 109 -13.59 -2.44 -3.29
CA ALA A 109 -12.24 -2.14 -3.74
C ALA A 109 -12.10 -2.28 -5.28
N LYS A 110 -12.79 -3.27 -5.88
CA LYS A 110 -12.88 -3.41 -7.34
C LYS A 110 -13.69 -2.26 -7.97
N GLN A 111 -14.85 -1.94 -7.42
CA GLN A 111 -15.71 -0.87 -7.96
C GLN A 111 -15.01 0.49 -8.01
N VAL A 112 -14.18 0.79 -7.03
CA VAL A 112 -13.42 2.04 -6.96
C VAL A 112 -12.04 1.99 -7.63
N GLY A 113 -11.65 0.86 -8.21
CA GLY A 113 -10.42 0.69 -8.99
C GLY A 113 -9.15 0.41 -8.17
N ILE A 114 -9.29 -0.04 -6.91
CA ILE A 114 -8.14 -0.58 -6.17
C ILE A 114 -7.77 -1.95 -6.72
N PHE A 115 -8.76 -2.81 -6.97
CA PHE A 115 -8.56 -4.11 -7.62
C PHE A 115 -8.99 -4.07 -9.09
N ASP A 116 -8.22 -4.73 -9.94
CA ASP A 116 -8.54 -4.93 -11.35
C ASP A 116 -9.60 -6.03 -11.50
N MET A 117 -9.55 -7.06 -10.64
CA MET A 117 -10.54 -8.14 -10.57
C MET A 117 -10.64 -8.72 -9.17
N VAL A 118 -11.76 -9.43 -8.91
CA VAL A 118 -12.00 -10.18 -7.68
C VAL A 118 -12.49 -11.56 -8.07
N ASN A 119 -11.92 -12.59 -7.45
CA ASN A 119 -12.24 -14.00 -7.66
C ASN A 119 -12.91 -14.60 -6.42
N LYS A 120 -13.59 -15.74 -6.60
CA LYS A 120 -14.37 -16.38 -5.53
C LYS A 120 -13.53 -16.93 -4.39
N ASP A 121 -12.32 -17.40 -4.68
CA ASP A 121 -11.44 -18.06 -3.70
C ASP A 121 -9.97 -17.72 -3.94
N SER A 122 -9.13 -18.13 -3.00
CA SER A 122 -7.69 -17.87 -2.99
C SER A 122 -6.95 -18.52 -4.15
N ASP A 123 -7.29 -19.74 -4.52
CA ASP A 123 -6.60 -20.49 -5.57
C ASP A 123 -6.85 -19.83 -6.92
N ASN A 124 -8.12 -19.52 -7.23
CA ASN A 124 -8.47 -18.76 -8.42
C ASN A 124 -7.82 -17.36 -8.45
N CYS A 125 -7.67 -16.71 -7.30
CA CYS A 125 -6.99 -15.42 -7.21
C CYS A 125 -5.51 -15.54 -7.62
N ILE A 126 -4.81 -16.55 -7.12
CA ILE A 126 -3.41 -16.80 -7.44
C ILE A 126 -3.23 -17.18 -8.91
N ASP A 127 -4.07 -18.09 -9.41
CA ASP A 127 -4.03 -18.53 -10.81
C ASP A 127 -4.24 -17.35 -11.77
N GLN A 128 -5.23 -16.52 -11.51
CA GLN A 128 -5.48 -15.33 -12.33
C GLN A 128 -4.33 -14.31 -12.26
N ALA A 129 -3.71 -14.13 -11.11
CA ALA A 129 -2.52 -13.29 -10.99
C ALA A 129 -1.36 -13.83 -11.82
N CYS A 130 -1.12 -15.14 -11.80
CA CYS A 130 -0.11 -15.80 -12.64
C CYS A 130 -0.42 -15.65 -14.15
N ILE A 131 -1.68 -15.84 -14.55
CA ILE A 131 -2.11 -15.65 -15.95
C ILE A 131 -1.87 -14.20 -16.40
N LEU A 132 -2.20 -13.20 -15.58
CA LEU A 132 -1.95 -11.81 -15.90
C LEU A 132 -0.45 -11.50 -16.03
N ALA A 133 0.36 -12.00 -15.11
CA ALA A 133 1.81 -11.82 -15.16
C ALA A 133 2.42 -12.42 -16.44
N GLN A 134 2.03 -13.63 -16.80
CA GLN A 134 2.46 -14.30 -18.03
C GLN A 134 2.00 -13.53 -19.28
N LYS A 135 0.74 -13.09 -19.31
CA LYS A 135 0.17 -12.33 -20.43
C LYS A 135 0.95 -11.06 -20.71
N HIS A 136 1.28 -10.30 -19.70
CA HIS A 136 1.99 -9.02 -19.82
C HIS A 136 3.52 -9.20 -19.93
N GLY A 137 4.06 -10.34 -19.51
CA GLY A 137 5.48 -10.67 -19.61
C GLY A 137 5.95 -11.18 -20.96
N LYS A 138 5.10 -11.22 -21.98
CA LYS A 138 5.44 -11.74 -23.33
C LYS A 138 6.53 -10.93 -24.07
N SER A 139 6.66 -9.66 -23.76
CA SER A 139 7.70 -8.77 -24.30
C SER A 139 8.41 -8.05 -23.14
N PRO A 140 9.37 -8.69 -22.48
CA PRO A 140 9.99 -8.18 -21.26
C PRO A 140 10.62 -6.80 -21.43
N GLU A 141 11.36 -6.59 -22.50
CA GLU A 141 12.06 -5.33 -22.80
C GLU A 141 11.06 -4.18 -23.03
N ALA A 142 10.02 -4.42 -23.84
CA ALA A 142 9.00 -3.42 -24.11
C ALA A 142 8.20 -3.10 -22.82
N PHE A 143 7.85 -4.12 -22.03
CA PHE A 143 7.17 -3.93 -20.76
C PHE A 143 8.02 -3.09 -19.81
N ALA A 144 9.30 -3.43 -19.64
CA ALA A 144 10.22 -2.70 -18.78
C ALA A 144 10.33 -1.21 -19.19
N ALA A 145 10.46 -0.93 -20.48
CA ALA A 145 10.54 0.43 -21.01
C ALA A 145 9.24 1.24 -20.77
N VAL A 146 8.08 0.64 -21.02
CA VAL A 146 6.78 1.26 -20.78
C VAL A 146 6.57 1.50 -19.30
N LYS A 147 6.81 0.49 -18.44
CA LYS A 147 6.68 0.61 -17.00
C LYS A 147 7.57 1.72 -16.43
N ALA A 148 8.84 1.77 -16.85
CA ALA A 148 9.77 2.82 -16.43
C ALA A 148 9.22 4.23 -16.73
N ALA A 149 8.62 4.44 -17.90
CA ALA A 149 8.00 5.71 -18.26
C ALA A 149 6.76 6.02 -17.42
N VAL A 150 5.90 5.01 -17.19
CA VAL A 150 4.66 5.15 -16.40
C VAL A 150 4.95 5.50 -14.95
N VAL A 151 5.93 4.85 -14.32
CA VAL A 151 6.23 5.06 -12.89
C VAL A 151 7.19 6.22 -12.62
N ALA A 152 7.86 6.76 -13.64
CA ALA A 152 8.83 7.85 -13.47
C ALA A 152 8.28 9.07 -12.71
N PRO A 153 7.05 9.58 -12.97
CA PRO A 153 6.48 10.68 -12.20
C PRO A 153 6.32 10.36 -10.72
N ILE A 154 5.88 9.13 -10.39
CA ILE A 154 5.69 8.66 -9.02
C ILE A 154 7.04 8.61 -8.30
N VAL A 155 8.05 8.00 -8.93
CA VAL A 155 9.41 7.89 -8.38
C VAL A 155 10.02 9.27 -8.14
N ASN A 156 9.83 10.21 -9.06
CA ASN A 156 10.34 11.57 -8.91
C ASN A 156 9.63 12.32 -7.77
N ALA A 157 8.32 12.18 -7.65
CA ALA A 157 7.57 12.77 -6.53
C ALA A 157 8.02 12.20 -5.19
N ILE A 158 8.21 10.87 -5.10
CA ILE A 158 8.73 10.23 -3.88
C ILE A 158 10.12 10.78 -3.52
N LYS A 159 11.02 10.91 -4.48
CA LYS A 159 12.38 11.45 -4.22
C LYS A 159 12.35 12.87 -3.64
N ILE A 160 11.48 13.72 -4.18
CA ILE A 160 11.35 15.13 -3.74
C ILE A 160 10.70 15.23 -2.36
N LEU A 161 9.65 14.42 -2.13
CA LEU A 161 8.80 14.52 -0.95
C LEU A 161 9.24 13.62 0.21
N ARG A 162 10.24 12.75 0.00
CA ARG A 162 10.67 11.78 1.00
C ARG A 162 11.09 12.44 2.31
N GLU A 163 12.03 13.36 2.25
CA GLU A 163 12.56 14.01 3.44
C GLU A 163 11.46 14.72 4.24
N PRO A 164 10.68 15.66 3.67
CA PRO A 164 9.68 16.39 4.43
C PRO A 164 8.53 15.51 4.93
N LEU A 165 8.06 14.52 4.17
CA LEU A 165 6.94 13.69 4.59
C LEU A 165 7.35 12.61 5.60
N ASP A 166 8.51 11.98 5.41
CA ASP A 166 8.99 10.94 6.32
C ASP A 166 9.38 11.56 7.68
N HIS A 167 10.02 12.74 7.71
CA HIS A 167 10.27 13.47 8.97
C HIS A 167 8.96 13.86 9.66
N ARG A 168 7.99 14.38 8.90
CA ARG A 168 6.67 14.72 9.46
C ARG A 168 5.96 13.50 10.03
N PHE A 169 6.06 12.34 9.36
CA PHE A 169 5.53 11.08 9.88
C PHE A 169 6.19 10.71 11.21
N LEU A 170 7.52 10.77 11.30
CA LEU A 170 8.26 10.50 12.54
C LEU A 170 7.84 11.42 13.67
N ASP A 171 7.74 12.72 13.43
CA ASP A 171 7.36 13.70 14.46
C ASP A 171 5.96 13.43 15.02
N ILE A 172 4.99 13.16 14.14
CA ILE A 172 3.62 12.91 14.54
C ILE A 172 3.47 11.52 15.18
N TRP A 173 4.23 10.51 14.75
CA TRP A 173 4.20 9.18 15.35
C TRP A 173 4.39 9.22 16.86
N PHE A 174 5.33 10.03 17.36
CA PHE A 174 5.62 10.16 18.80
C PHE A 174 4.78 11.24 19.50
N SER A 175 3.77 11.82 18.85
CA SER A 175 2.85 12.74 19.50
C SER A 175 1.92 12.01 20.46
N GLU A 176 1.42 12.71 21.48
CA GLU A 176 0.49 12.17 22.47
C GLU A 176 -0.79 11.61 21.84
N ILE A 177 -1.35 12.34 20.85
CA ILE A 177 -2.58 11.94 20.15
C ILE A 177 -2.37 10.65 19.36
N ALA A 178 -1.31 10.58 18.55
CA ALA A 178 -1.03 9.39 17.74
C ALA A 178 -0.69 8.18 18.63
N THR A 179 0.06 8.37 19.70
CA THR A 179 0.37 7.32 20.70
C THR A 179 -0.90 6.78 21.33
N LYS A 180 -1.82 7.64 21.75
CA LYS A 180 -3.11 7.24 22.33
C LYS A 180 -3.94 6.41 21.34
N LEU A 181 -4.14 6.91 20.11
CA LEU A 181 -4.94 6.23 19.08
C LEU A 181 -4.36 4.86 18.68
N ARG A 182 -3.03 4.76 18.60
CA ARG A 182 -2.37 3.47 18.34
C ARG A 182 -2.54 2.49 19.49
N SER A 183 -2.38 2.95 20.73
CA SER A 183 -2.57 2.12 21.92
C SER A 183 -4.00 1.55 22.01
N GLU A 184 -5.03 2.35 21.72
CA GLU A 184 -6.42 1.92 21.65
C GLU A 184 -6.61 0.83 20.58
N THR A 185 -6.00 1.01 19.41
CA THR A 185 -6.04 0.02 18.32
C THR A 185 -5.36 -1.29 18.70
N ILE A 186 -4.16 -1.22 19.29
CA ILE A 186 -3.41 -2.39 19.74
C ILE A 186 -4.18 -3.17 20.81
N GLN A 187 -4.83 -2.49 21.76
CA GLN A 187 -5.69 -3.14 22.75
C GLN A 187 -6.87 -3.87 22.07
N GLY A 188 -7.50 -3.24 21.10
CA GLY A 188 -8.57 -3.85 20.32
C GLY A 188 -8.15 -5.07 19.50
N LEU A 189 -6.89 -5.17 19.09
CA LEU A 189 -6.34 -6.33 18.39
C LEU A 189 -6.05 -7.50 19.35
N LYS A 190 -5.64 -7.23 20.58
CA LYS A 190 -5.34 -8.26 21.61
C LYS A 190 -6.59 -8.91 22.19
N ASN A 191 -7.74 -8.25 22.07
CA ASN A 191 -9.03 -8.72 22.62
C ASN A 191 -9.87 -9.51 21.60
N LYS A 192 -9.32 -9.80 20.43
CA LYS A 192 -9.93 -10.63 19.35
C LYS A 192 -9.21 -11.97 19.23
#